data_5f7e5849a02899d812a8023330626ab1
#
_entry.id   5f7e5849a02899d812a8023330626ab1
#
_cell.length_a   1.000
_cell.length_b   1.000
_cell.length_c   1.000
_cell.angle_alpha   90.00
_cell.angle_beta   90.00
_cell.angle_gamma   90.00
#
_symmetry.space_group_name_H-M   'P 1'
#
loop_
_entity.id
_entity.type
_entity.pdbx_description
1 polymer ?
#
loop_
_entity_poly.entity_id
_entity_poly.type
_entity_poly.pdbx_seq_one_letter_code
_entity_poly.pdbx_strand_id
1 'polypeptide(L)'
;ATGSIALYTTSYSTFANDNFPTGTVDIVAIASRGGSNSENQLTIRSKDDISGGVVNPGETIDISAVRALYAGAATTVPASKSIKGIVISDKTFSNITSKNVVIQQEGNAGIVVRFSANNTLNLGDEVEIAIGGMELSEFNGLLQLNNVPNANAKVVGTGKSINPVTITLNELVSNLENYESTLIKVVGVTLSKSSGSTFEGTVVMTDATGTANMYTTSYATFAKDNFPTGVVNVTGIVGQFDTPQVNIRSKADIN
;
A
#
# COMPACT_ATOMS: atom_id res chain seq x y z
N ALA A 1 -8.80 -11.41 41.52
CA ALA A 1 -10.21 -11.00 41.34
C ALA A 1 -10.36 -10.55 39.87
N THR A 2 -11.27 -11.16 39.15
CA THR A 2 -11.63 -10.75 37.79
C THR A 2 -12.94 -9.95 37.92
N GLY A 3 -12.95 -8.76 37.38
CA GLY A 3 -14.10 -7.88 37.27
C GLY A 3 -14.30 -7.40 35.85
N SER A 4 -15.44 -6.79 35.56
CA SER A 4 -15.71 -6.11 34.31
C SER A 4 -15.91 -4.62 34.54
N ILE A 5 -15.47 -3.80 33.57
CA ILE A 5 -15.70 -2.37 33.54
C ILE A 5 -16.05 -1.99 32.09
N ALA A 6 -16.99 -1.05 31.94
CA ALA A 6 -17.38 -0.59 30.61
C ALA A 6 -16.25 0.27 29.98
N LEU A 7 -15.91 -0.01 28.73
CA LEU A 7 -15.14 0.90 27.89
C LEU A 7 -16.13 1.74 27.07
N TYR A 8 -16.06 3.07 27.22
CA TYR A 8 -16.98 4.00 26.57
C TYR A 8 -16.24 4.82 25.52
N THR A 9 -16.85 4.92 24.35
CA THR A 9 -16.40 5.78 23.25
C THR A 9 -17.59 6.56 22.71
N THR A 10 -17.46 7.86 22.51
CA THR A 10 -18.55 8.69 21.97
C THR A 10 -18.72 8.39 20.48
N SER A 11 -19.97 8.52 19.98
CA SER A 11 -20.27 8.38 18.54
C SER A 11 -19.59 9.44 17.66
N TYR A 12 -19.06 10.50 18.28
CA TYR A 12 -18.31 11.57 17.59
C TYR A 12 -16.82 11.29 17.48
N SER A 13 -16.33 10.21 18.11
CA SER A 13 -14.92 9.84 17.98
C SER A 13 -14.61 9.36 16.57
N THR A 14 -13.49 9.77 16.03
CA THR A 14 -13.04 9.38 14.67
C THR A 14 -12.85 7.87 14.49
N PHE A 15 -12.75 7.14 15.59
CA PHE A 15 -12.57 5.68 15.64
C PHE A 15 -13.81 4.94 16.21
N ALA A 16 -14.97 5.62 16.35
CA ALA A 16 -16.17 5.02 16.95
C ALA A 16 -16.71 3.80 16.18
N ASN A 17 -16.45 3.74 14.87
CA ASN A 17 -16.90 2.66 13.99
C ASN A 17 -15.80 1.66 13.65
N ASP A 18 -14.63 1.77 14.30
CA ASP A 18 -13.54 0.82 14.05
C ASP A 18 -13.75 -0.48 14.81
N ASN A 19 -13.18 -1.56 14.30
CA ASN A 19 -13.26 -2.87 14.95
C ASN A 19 -12.43 -2.89 16.24
N PHE A 20 -12.99 -3.47 17.28
CA PHE A 20 -12.22 -3.78 18.49
C PHE A 20 -11.22 -4.90 18.21
N PRO A 21 -9.99 -4.82 18.77
CA PRO A 21 -9.09 -5.96 18.80
C PRO A 21 -9.71 -7.09 19.64
N THR A 22 -9.50 -8.33 19.20
CA THR A 22 -9.93 -9.53 19.95
C THR A 22 -8.79 -10.07 20.80
N GLY A 23 -9.13 -10.83 21.84
CA GLY A 23 -8.15 -11.39 22.77
C GLY A 23 -7.80 -10.46 23.92
N THR A 24 -6.66 -10.71 24.55
CA THR A 24 -6.18 -9.90 25.68
C THR A 24 -5.51 -8.64 25.17
N VAL A 25 -5.91 -7.50 25.67
CA VAL A 25 -5.37 -6.18 25.31
C VAL A 25 -4.92 -5.44 26.57
N ASP A 26 -3.95 -4.56 26.43
CA ASP A 26 -3.58 -3.56 27.40
C ASP A 26 -4.28 -2.25 27.05
N ILE A 27 -4.90 -1.60 28.04
CA ILE A 27 -5.66 -0.36 27.82
C ILE A 27 -5.12 0.74 28.72
N VAL A 28 -4.75 1.86 28.10
CA VAL A 28 -4.49 3.13 28.79
C VAL A 28 -5.73 3.99 28.67
N ALA A 29 -6.37 4.32 29.78
CA ALA A 29 -7.66 5.01 29.72
C ALA A 29 -7.85 6.00 30.89
N ILE A 30 -8.77 6.93 30.70
CA ILE A 30 -9.24 7.83 31.74
C ILE A 30 -10.41 7.15 32.47
N ALA A 31 -10.26 6.97 33.78
CA ALA A 31 -11.37 6.50 34.59
C ALA A 31 -12.39 7.63 34.83
N SER A 32 -13.63 7.36 34.54
CA SER A 32 -14.73 8.31 34.64
C SER A 32 -16.01 7.64 35.19
N ARG A 33 -17.01 8.46 35.43
CA ARG A 33 -18.38 7.98 35.71
C ARG A 33 -19.28 8.49 34.60
N GLY A 34 -20.17 7.62 34.13
CA GLY A 34 -21.07 7.95 33.02
C GLY A 34 -22.35 7.15 33.06
N GLY A 35 -23.23 7.46 32.10
CA GLY A 35 -24.56 6.86 32.02
C GLY A 35 -25.54 7.41 33.07
N SER A 36 -26.81 6.98 32.99
CA SER A 36 -27.89 7.40 33.88
C SER A 36 -27.70 6.96 35.35
N ASN A 37 -26.91 5.92 35.56
CA ASN A 37 -26.65 5.35 36.89
C ASN A 37 -25.28 5.75 37.47
N SER A 38 -24.56 6.68 36.83
CA SER A 38 -23.20 7.11 37.24
C SER A 38 -22.23 5.93 37.44
N GLU A 39 -22.27 4.96 36.53
CA GLU A 39 -21.44 3.77 36.59
C GLU A 39 -19.96 4.11 36.29
N ASN A 40 -19.03 3.35 36.86
CA ASN A 40 -17.62 3.48 36.55
C ASN A 40 -17.37 3.00 35.12
N GLN A 41 -16.66 3.79 34.38
CA GLN A 41 -16.28 3.48 32.99
C GLN A 41 -14.87 3.94 32.71
N LEU A 42 -14.27 3.35 31.66
CA LEU A 42 -13.01 3.79 31.05
C LEU A 42 -13.31 4.52 29.75
N THR A 43 -12.58 5.59 29.47
CA THR A 43 -12.65 6.31 28.21
C THR A 43 -11.26 6.40 27.59
N ILE A 44 -11.11 5.90 26.38
CA ILE A 44 -9.88 6.03 25.59
C ILE A 44 -9.90 7.35 24.80
N ARG A 45 -8.72 7.90 24.56
CA ARG A 45 -8.53 9.16 23.82
C ARG A 45 -8.37 8.89 22.31
N SER A 46 -7.74 7.76 21.99
CA SER A 46 -7.50 7.28 20.63
C SER A 46 -7.41 5.75 20.61
N LYS A 47 -7.33 5.17 19.42
CA LYS A 47 -7.06 3.72 19.27
C LYS A 47 -5.71 3.31 19.84
N ASP A 48 -4.74 4.22 19.85
CA ASP A 48 -3.38 3.94 20.36
C ASP A 48 -3.36 3.71 21.88
N ASP A 49 -4.44 4.05 22.56
CA ASP A 49 -4.64 3.72 23.97
C ASP A 49 -4.96 2.22 24.20
N ILE A 50 -5.15 1.45 23.13
CA ILE A 50 -5.34 -0.01 23.18
C ILE A 50 -4.15 -0.65 22.47
N SER A 51 -3.43 -1.53 23.15
CA SER A 51 -2.31 -2.30 22.61
C SER A 51 -2.49 -3.80 22.87
N GLY A 52 -1.87 -4.64 22.06
CA GLY A 52 -2.11 -6.09 22.07
C GLY A 52 -3.43 -6.48 21.40
N GLY A 53 -3.81 -7.74 21.54
CA GLY A 53 -4.98 -8.30 20.87
C GLY A 53 -4.76 -8.55 19.37
N VAL A 54 -5.78 -9.07 18.73
CA VAL A 54 -5.83 -9.29 17.29
C VAL A 54 -6.93 -8.37 16.72
N VAL A 55 -6.56 -7.49 15.79
CA VAL A 55 -7.56 -6.71 15.06
C VAL A 55 -8.38 -7.68 14.22
N ASN A 56 -9.70 -7.67 14.40
CA ASN A 56 -10.57 -8.45 13.52
C ASN A 56 -10.52 -7.81 12.12
N PRO A 57 -10.00 -8.50 11.10
CA PRO A 57 -9.85 -7.92 9.78
C PRO A 57 -11.19 -7.60 9.10
N GLY A 58 -12.29 -8.16 9.60
CA GLY A 58 -13.60 -8.05 8.98
C GLY A 58 -13.75 -8.97 7.76
N GLU A 59 -14.64 -8.63 6.85
CA GLU A 59 -14.85 -9.37 5.61
C GLU A 59 -13.72 -9.05 4.61
N THR A 60 -13.05 -10.08 4.11
CA THR A 60 -12.05 -9.92 3.07
C THR A 60 -12.75 -9.69 1.72
N ILE A 61 -12.41 -8.59 1.07
CA ILE A 61 -12.91 -8.21 -0.25
C ILE A 61 -11.74 -8.09 -1.25
N ASP A 62 -12.03 -8.18 -2.53
CA ASP A 62 -11.02 -8.05 -3.57
C ASP A 62 -10.45 -6.62 -3.64
N ILE A 63 -9.19 -6.50 -3.98
CA ILE A 63 -8.55 -5.18 -4.20
C ILE A 63 -9.28 -4.42 -5.32
N SER A 64 -9.74 -5.10 -6.36
CA SER A 64 -10.55 -4.49 -7.42
C SER A 64 -11.85 -3.88 -6.90
N ALA A 65 -12.50 -4.53 -5.92
CA ALA A 65 -13.70 -4.00 -5.29
C ALA A 65 -13.39 -2.76 -4.44
N VAL A 66 -12.22 -2.72 -3.75
CA VAL A 66 -11.77 -1.51 -3.04
C VAL A 66 -11.50 -0.38 -4.02
N ARG A 67 -10.78 -0.63 -5.11
CA ARG A 67 -10.51 0.37 -6.15
C ARG A 67 -11.80 0.97 -6.73
N ALA A 68 -12.82 0.13 -6.94
CA ALA A 68 -14.15 0.56 -7.45
C ALA A 68 -14.93 1.49 -6.50
N LEU A 69 -14.53 1.61 -5.23
CA LEU A 69 -15.11 2.60 -4.31
C LEU A 69 -14.69 4.04 -4.64
N TYR A 70 -13.56 4.20 -5.34
CA TYR A 70 -13.07 5.52 -5.73
C TYR A 70 -13.80 6.01 -6.98
N ALA A 71 -14.47 7.14 -6.87
CA ALA A 71 -15.25 7.75 -7.95
C ALA A 71 -14.73 9.17 -8.30
N GLY A 72 -13.40 9.36 -8.26
CA GLY A 72 -12.74 10.63 -8.58
C GLY A 72 -12.65 11.61 -7.41
N ALA A 73 -12.99 11.19 -6.19
CA ALA A 73 -12.82 11.97 -4.97
C ALA A 73 -12.49 11.06 -3.78
N ALA A 74 -11.76 11.61 -2.82
CA ALA A 74 -11.43 10.88 -1.59
C ALA A 74 -12.70 10.31 -0.93
N THR A 75 -12.65 9.05 -0.55
CA THR A 75 -13.75 8.33 0.11
C THR A 75 -13.23 7.51 1.28
N THR A 76 -14.14 6.94 2.06
CA THR A 76 -13.80 6.06 3.17
C THR A 76 -14.27 4.64 2.87
N VAL A 77 -13.38 3.68 3.07
CA VAL A 77 -13.74 2.26 2.95
C VAL A 77 -14.80 1.91 3.99
N PRO A 78 -15.89 1.20 3.62
CA PRO A 78 -16.88 0.75 4.59
C PRO A 78 -16.27 -0.01 5.75
N ALA A 79 -16.87 0.11 6.95
CA ALA A 79 -16.39 -0.55 8.16
C ALA A 79 -16.30 -2.08 7.99
N SER A 80 -15.45 -2.72 8.78
CA SER A 80 -15.30 -4.18 8.85
C SER A 80 -14.92 -4.82 7.50
N LYS A 81 -14.01 -4.19 6.75
CA LYS A 81 -13.44 -4.71 5.51
C LYS A 81 -11.94 -4.96 5.66
N SER A 82 -11.46 -5.98 5.00
CA SER A 82 -10.04 -6.29 4.83
C SER A 82 -9.73 -6.60 3.38
N ILE A 83 -8.45 -6.54 3.05
CA ILE A 83 -7.90 -7.02 1.78
C ILE A 83 -6.79 -8.01 2.04
N LYS A 84 -6.57 -8.92 1.10
CA LYS A 84 -5.46 -9.86 1.12
C LYS A 84 -4.67 -9.75 -0.18
N GLY A 85 -3.34 -9.78 -0.10
CA GLY A 85 -2.49 -9.70 -1.27
C GLY A 85 -1.05 -10.03 -0.96
N ILE A 86 -0.23 -10.09 -2.01
CA ILE A 86 1.21 -10.33 -1.92
C ILE A 86 1.94 -9.00 -2.05
N VAL A 87 2.87 -8.73 -1.16
CA VAL A 87 3.76 -7.57 -1.24
C VAL A 87 4.67 -7.72 -2.45
N ILE A 88 4.54 -6.82 -3.42
CA ILE A 88 5.34 -6.78 -4.65
C ILE A 88 6.41 -5.69 -4.63
N SER A 89 6.33 -4.73 -3.71
CA SER A 89 7.34 -3.69 -3.52
C SER A 89 8.49 -4.17 -2.64
N ASP A 90 9.68 -3.62 -2.88
CA ASP A 90 10.88 -3.93 -2.08
C ASP A 90 11.45 -2.66 -1.46
N LYS A 91 11.36 -2.56 -0.13
CA LYS A 91 11.90 -1.44 0.63
C LYS A 91 13.43 -1.50 0.81
N THR A 92 14.06 -2.67 0.55
CA THR A 92 15.49 -2.91 0.76
C THR A 92 16.36 -1.92 -0.01
N PHE A 93 15.92 -1.56 -1.22
CA PHE A 93 16.66 -0.68 -2.11
C PHE A 93 16.18 0.79 -2.07
N SER A 94 15.23 1.10 -1.17
CA SER A 94 14.74 2.47 -0.90
C SER A 94 14.16 3.21 -2.12
N ASN A 95 13.69 2.49 -3.14
CA ASN A 95 12.93 3.08 -4.26
C ASN A 95 11.42 3.20 -3.97
N ILE A 96 11.03 2.97 -2.75
CA ILE A 96 9.70 3.22 -2.20
C ILE A 96 9.86 3.81 -0.80
N THR A 97 8.95 4.68 -0.38
CA THR A 97 9.02 5.26 0.97
C THR A 97 8.73 4.18 2.03
N SER A 98 9.37 4.29 3.20
CA SER A 98 9.25 3.30 4.27
C SER A 98 7.83 3.12 4.83
N LYS A 99 6.94 4.08 4.58
CA LYS A 99 5.53 3.98 4.95
C LYS A 99 4.66 3.28 3.91
N ASN A 100 5.10 3.22 2.66
CA ASN A 100 4.31 2.64 1.57
C ASN A 100 4.67 1.17 1.35
N VAL A 101 3.69 0.41 0.96
CA VAL A 101 3.83 -0.92 0.40
C VAL A 101 2.87 -1.05 -0.78
N VAL A 102 3.26 -1.77 -1.80
CA VAL A 102 2.34 -2.16 -2.89
C VAL A 102 2.03 -3.62 -2.73
N ILE A 103 0.74 -3.93 -2.66
CA ILE A 103 0.25 -5.30 -2.61
C ILE A 103 -0.57 -5.60 -3.86
N GLN A 104 -0.49 -6.85 -4.32
CA GLN A 104 -1.21 -7.31 -5.51
C GLN A 104 -1.87 -8.65 -5.23
N GLN A 105 -3.08 -8.83 -5.77
CA GLN A 105 -3.78 -10.11 -5.83
C GLN A 105 -3.51 -10.81 -7.16
N GLU A 106 -3.73 -12.12 -7.20
CA GLU A 106 -3.87 -12.84 -8.47
C GLU A 106 -5.01 -12.22 -9.28
N GLY A 107 -4.86 -12.13 -10.62
CA GLY A 107 -5.84 -11.47 -11.49
C GLY A 107 -5.59 -9.98 -11.71
N ASN A 108 -4.38 -9.50 -11.39
CA ASN A 108 -3.86 -8.16 -11.73
C ASN A 108 -4.53 -6.96 -11.03
N ALA A 109 -5.06 -7.13 -9.83
CA ALA A 109 -5.46 -6.00 -9.02
C ALA A 109 -4.39 -5.69 -7.97
N GLY A 110 -3.89 -4.46 -7.97
CA GLY A 110 -2.92 -3.96 -7.00
C GLY A 110 -3.39 -2.65 -6.35
N ILE A 111 -2.81 -2.32 -5.21
CA ILE A 111 -3.06 -1.06 -4.51
C ILE A 111 -1.86 -0.67 -3.65
N VAL A 112 -1.62 0.63 -3.54
CA VAL A 112 -0.69 1.17 -2.56
C VAL A 112 -1.37 1.25 -1.20
N VAL A 113 -0.69 0.74 -0.17
CA VAL A 113 -1.09 0.93 1.23
C VAL A 113 -0.05 1.83 1.90
N ARG A 114 -0.49 3.00 2.33
CA ARG A 114 0.34 3.96 3.08
C ARG A 114 0.04 3.83 4.56
N PHE A 115 0.99 3.29 5.29
CA PHE A 115 0.92 3.12 6.73
C PHE A 115 1.13 4.43 7.48
N SER A 116 0.60 4.53 8.69
CA SER A 116 0.79 5.68 9.59
C SER A 116 2.25 5.83 10.06
N ALA A 117 2.98 4.71 10.17
CA ALA A 117 4.40 4.65 10.52
C ALA A 117 5.17 3.76 9.51
N ASN A 118 6.49 3.67 9.66
CA ASN A 118 7.31 2.79 8.85
C ASN A 118 6.83 1.34 8.97
N ASN A 119 6.62 0.67 7.83
CA ASN A 119 6.16 -0.71 7.82
C ASN A 119 7.33 -1.70 7.90
N THR A 120 7.04 -2.93 8.35
CA THR A 120 8.01 -4.02 8.48
C THR A 120 7.83 -5.11 7.42
N LEU A 121 6.84 -4.97 6.53
CA LEU A 121 6.52 -5.94 5.49
C LEU A 121 7.67 -6.09 4.48
N ASN A 122 7.86 -7.27 3.94
CA ASN A 122 8.93 -7.58 3.00
C ASN A 122 8.35 -8.06 1.66
N LEU A 123 9.12 -7.90 0.61
CA LEU A 123 8.81 -8.48 -0.70
C LEU A 123 8.49 -9.98 -0.55
N GLY A 124 7.36 -10.42 -1.09
CA GLY A 124 6.91 -11.80 -1.03
C GLY A 124 6.13 -12.17 0.24
N ASP A 125 5.89 -11.24 1.16
CA ASP A 125 4.93 -11.46 2.24
C ASP A 125 3.51 -11.49 1.67
N GLU A 126 2.74 -12.52 2.03
CA GLU A 126 1.30 -12.54 1.85
C GLU A 126 0.68 -11.92 3.09
N VAL A 127 -0.10 -10.86 2.89
CA VAL A 127 -0.63 -10.04 3.98
C VAL A 127 -2.14 -9.95 3.93
N GLU A 128 -2.76 -9.93 5.09
CA GLU A 128 -4.14 -9.52 5.30
C GLU A 128 -4.13 -8.18 6.04
N ILE A 129 -4.87 -7.19 5.52
CA ILE A 129 -4.87 -5.82 6.05
C ILE A 129 -6.31 -5.39 6.31
N ALA A 130 -6.62 -5.07 7.56
CA ALA A 130 -7.90 -4.45 7.91
C ALA A 130 -7.93 -3.00 7.41
N ILE A 131 -8.88 -2.70 6.53
CA ILE A 131 -8.96 -1.41 5.83
C ILE A 131 -10.27 -0.65 6.09
N GLY A 132 -11.19 -1.24 6.85
CA GLY A 132 -12.45 -0.60 7.20
C GLY A 132 -12.22 0.75 7.88
N GLY A 133 -12.90 1.81 7.43
CA GLY A 133 -12.73 3.16 7.94
C GLY A 133 -11.50 3.92 7.40
N MET A 134 -10.64 3.29 6.58
CA MET A 134 -9.47 3.94 6.00
C MET A 134 -9.86 4.83 4.83
N GLU A 135 -9.12 5.93 4.66
CA GLU A 135 -9.27 6.82 3.51
C GLU A 135 -8.71 6.16 2.25
N LEU A 136 -9.48 6.20 1.19
CA LEU A 136 -9.09 5.84 -0.16
C LEU A 136 -9.07 7.10 -1.02
N SER A 137 -7.89 7.52 -1.46
CA SER A 137 -7.71 8.72 -2.26
C SER A 137 -6.48 8.61 -3.16
N GLU A 138 -6.39 9.48 -4.15
CA GLU A 138 -5.22 9.58 -5.02
C GLU A 138 -4.19 10.57 -4.48
N PHE A 139 -2.93 10.24 -4.73
CA PHE A 139 -1.80 11.15 -4.61
C PHE A 139 -1.13 11.30 -5.97
N ASN A 140 -1.30 12.45 -6.62
CA ASN A 140 -0.85 12.71 -8.00
C ASN A 140 -1.31 11.62 -8.99
N GLY A 141 -2.56 11.22 -8.87
CA GLY A 141 -3.20 10.19 -9.68
C GLY A 141 -3.07 8.76 -9.15
N LEU A 142 -2.08 8.45 -8.32
CA LEU A 142 -1.87 7.11 -7.79
C LEU A 142 -2.85 6.80 -6.65
N LEU A 143 -3.73 5.81 -6.86
CA LEU A 143 -4.73 5.42 -5.86
C LEU A 143 -4.09 4.68 -4.68
N GLN A 144 -4.42 5.10 -3.46
CA GLN A 144 -3.86 4.52 -2.25
C GLN A 144 -4.83 4.52 -1.06
N LEU A 145 -4.65 3.54 -0.18
CA LEU A 145 -5.22 3.52 1.16
C LEU A 145 -4.30 4.33 2.08
N ASN A 146 -4.84 5.32 2.78
CA ASN A 146 -4.06 6.26 3.58
C ASN A 146 -4.16 6.02 5.09
N ASN A 147 -3.06 6.37 5.78
CA ASN A 147 -2.96 6.38 7.23
C ASN A 147 -3.35 5.04 7.90
N VAL A 148 -3.11 3.92 7.22
CA VAL A 148 -3.40 2.58 7.74
C VAL A 148 -2.52 2.32 8.97
N PRO A 149 -3.09 2.02 10.15
CA PRO A 149 -2.29 1.63 11.31
C PRO A 149 -1.48 0.36 11.04
N ASN A 150 -0.22 0.33 11.47
CA ASN A 150 0.63 -0.84 11.23
C ASN A 150 0.06 -2.13 11.85
N ALA A 151 -0.66 -2.00 12.98
CA ALA A 151 -1.33 -3.12 13.64
C ALA A 151 -2.46 -3.76 12.81
N ASN A 152 -2.97 -3.06 11.79
CA ASN A 152 -4.00 -3.57 10.89
C ASN A 152 -3.46 -4.63 9.91
N ALA A 153 -2.14 -4.71 9.73
CA ALA A 153 -1.53 -5.65 8.80
C ALA A 153 -1.02 -6.90 9.53
N LYS A 154 -1.37 -8.05 9.00
CA LYS A 154 -0.92 -9.36 9.47
C LYS A 154 -0.27 -10.12 8.32
N VAL A 155 0.96 -10.59 8.51
CA VAL A 155 1.61 -11.53 7.60
C VAL A 155 0.97 -12.90 7.79
N VAL A 156 0.40 -13.45 6.72
CA VAL A 156 -0.28 -14.76 6.71
C VAL A 156 0.47 -15.81 5.89
N GLY A 157 1.50 -15.39 5.15
CA GLY A 157 2.41 -16.25 4.41
C GLY A 157 3.67 -15.49 4.00
N THR A 158 4.70 -16.21 3.58
CA THR A 158 5.98 -15.62 3.14
C THR A 158 6.51 -16.35 1.90
N GLY A 159 7.48 -15.73 1.20
CA GLY A 159 8.12 -16.36 0.03
C GLY A 159 7.20 -16.50 -1.18
N LYS A 160 6.15 -15.72 -1.25
CA LYS A 160 5.23 -15.69 -2.39
C LYS A 160 5.78 -14.81 -3.51
N SER A 161 5.33 -15.06 -4.73
CA SER A 161 5.68 -14.25 -5.89
C SER A 161 4.46 -14.03 -6.78
N ILE A 162 4.47 -12.90 -7.49
CA ILE A 162 3.53 -12.60 -8.58
C ILE A 162 4.33 -12.63 -9.88
N ASN A 163 3.85 -13.34 -10.87
CA ASN A 163 4.43 -13.28 -12.21
C ASN A 163 4.04 -11.95 -12.86
N PRO A 164 5.02 -11.19 -13.39
CA PRO A 164 4.71 -9.95 -14.08
C PRO A 164 3.92 -10.22 -15.37
N VAL A 165 2.93 -9.39 -15.66
CA VAL A 165 2.25 -9.40 -16.95
C VAL A 165 3.13 -8.70 -17.97
N THR A 166 3.36 -9.35 -19.12
CA THR A 166 4.12 -8.73 -20.22
C THR A 166 3.20 -7.84 -21.05
N ILE A 167 3.53 -6.56 -21.15
CA ILE A 167 2.79 -5.55 -21.91
C ILE A 167 3.75 -4.68 -22.73
N THR A 168 3.21 -3.92 -23.68
CA THR A 168 3.93 -2.89 -24.42
C THR A 168 3.83 -1.53 -23.73
N LEU A 169 4.70 -0.58 -24.11
CA LEU A 169 4.63 0.78 -23.55
C LEU A 169 3.36 1.52 -23.98
N ASN A 170 2.88 1.28 -25.21
CA ASN A 170 1.60 1.84 -25.64
C ASN A 170 0.42 1.30 -24.83
N GLU A 171 0.44 0.00 -24.53
CA GLU A 171 -0.61 -0.63 -23.69
C GLU A 171 -0.59 -0.07 -22.27
N LEU A 172 0.59 0.11 -21.68
CA LEU A 172 0.74 0.75 -20.37
C LEU A 172 0.10 2.14 -20.34
N VAL A 173 0.44 2.98 -21.32
CA VAL A 173 -0.01 4.38 -21.34
C VAL A 173 -1.52 4.48 -21.66
N SER A 174 -2.03 3.62 -22.55
CA SER A 174 -3.43 3.66 -22.97
C SER A 174 -4.39 3.04 -21.96
N ASN A 175 -3.90 2.15 -21.07
CA ASN A 175 -4.73 1.39 -20.15
C ASN A 175 -4.17 1.45 -18.71
N LEU A 176 -3.63 2.60 -18.29
CA LEU A 176 -2.95 2.78 -17.02
C LEU A 176 -3.71 2.18 -15.82
N GLU A 177 -5.00 2.49 -15.70
CA GLU A 177 -5.84 2.08 -14.58
C GLU A 177 -5.95 0.55 -14.43
N ASN A 178 -5.80 -0.19 -15.53
CA ASN A 178 -5.83 -1.66 -15.49
C ASN A 178 -4.54 -2.25 -14.90
N TYR A 179 -3.45 -1.49 -14.95
CA TYR A 179 -2.12 -1.94 -14.52
C TYR A 179 -1.59 -1.22 -13.28
N GLU A 180 -2.23 -0.12 -12.88
CA GLU A 180 -1.75 0.66 -11.73
C GLU A 180 -1.59 -0.21 -10.48
N SER A 181 -0.46 -0.02 -9.79
CA SER A 181 -0.06 -0.80 -8.61
C SER A 181 0.13 -2.30 -8.86
N THR A 182 0.36 -2.72 -10.11
CA THR A 182 0.67 -4.11 -10.46
C THR A 182 2.09 -4.28 -10.99
N LEU A 183 2.58 -5.51 -10.94
CA LEU A 183 3.89 -5.89 -11.47
C LEU A 183 3.77 -6.23 -12.94
N ILE A 184 4.51 -5.50 -13.78
CA ILE A 184 4.55 -5.71 -15.23
C ILE A 184 5.97 -6.01 -15.71
N LYS A 185 6.07 -6.51 -16.92
CA LYS A 185 7.31 -6.62 -17.69
C LYS A 185 7.14 -6.00 -19.06
N VAL A 186 8.08 -5.13 -19.44
CA VAL A 186 8.19 -4.61 -20.82
C VAL A 186 9.45 -5.19 -21.45
N VAL A 187 9.32 -5.74 -22.64
CA VAL A 187 10.40 -6.46 -23.34
C VAL A 187 10.94 -5.61 -24.48
N GLY A 188 12.25 -5.62 -24.66
CA GLY A 188 12.87 -5.01 -25.81
C GLY A 188 12.91 -3.48 -25.79
N VAL A 189 13.06 -2.86 -24.63
CA VAL A 189 13.13 -1.41 -24.49
C VAL A 189 14.56 -0.88 -24.51
N THR A 190 14.73 0.33 -24.99
CA THR A 190 15.93 1.15 -24.79
C THR A 190 15.68 2.19 -23.71
N LEU A 191 16.71 2.49 -22.94
CA LEU A 191 16.68 3.47 -21.86
C LEU A 191 17.42 4.74 -22.27
N SER A 192 16.83 5.90 -22.00
CA SER A 192 17.45 7.19 -22.31
C SER A 192 17.09 8.26 -21.27
N LYS A 193 17.89 9.30 -21.21
CA LYS A 193 17.69 10.45 -20.33
C LYS A 193 18.16 11.72 -21.01
N SER A 194 17.56 12.86 -20.69
CA SER A 194 17.95 14.16 -21.28
C SER A 194 19.37 14.60 -20.90
N SER A 195 19.86 14.16 -19.73
CA SER A 195 21.22 14.44 -19.26
C SER A 195 21.71 13.36 -18.32
N GLY A 196 22.93 12.86 -18.57
CA GLY A 196 23.52 11.79 -17.78
C GLY A 196 22.99 10.40 -18.12
N SER A 197 23.42 9.40 -17.35
CA SER A 197 23.08 7.99 -17.55
C SER A 197 22.71 7.26 -16.23
N THR A 198 22.51 8.02 -15.14
CA THR A 198 22.17 7.43 -13.84
C THR A 198 20.68 7.15 -13.71
N PHE A 199 20.32 6.18 -12.86
CA PHE A 199 18.94 5.84 -12.60
C PHE A 199 18.13 6.96 -11.93
N GLU A 200 18.76 7.86 -11.16
CA GLU A 200 18.07 8.90 -10.40
C GLU A 200 17.13 9.75 -11.25
N GLY A 201 15.89 9.93 -10.80
CA GLY A 201 14.87 10.71 -11.49
C GLY A 201 14.22 9.94 -12.63
N THR A 202 13.78 10.67 -13.65
CA THR A 202 13.08 10.09 -14.79
C THR A 202 14.03 9.57 -15.86
N VAL A 203 13.87 8.31 -16.22
CA VAL A 203 14.51 7.66 -17.37
C VAL A 203 13.40 7.29 -18.35
N VAL A 204 13.54 7.64 -19.62
CA VAL A 204 12.57 7.31 -20.67
C VAL A 204 12.84 5.90 -21.17
N MET A 205 11.83 5.06 -21.14
CA MET A 205 11.79 3.77 -21.83
C MET A 205 11.18 3.95 -23.21
N THR A 206 11.76 3.32 -24.23
CA THR A 206 11.24 3.33 -25.60
C THR A 206 11.21 1.92 -26.15
N ASP A 207 10.08 1.49 -26.69
CA ASP A 207 9.93 0.27 -27.49
C ASP A 207 9.38 0.60 -28.88
N ALA A 208 9.06 -0.43 -29.68
CA ALA A 208 8.48 -0.25 -31.01
C ALA A 208 7.09 0.39 -31.00
N THR A 209 6.41 0.45 -29.85
CA THR A 209 5.01 0.89 -29.73
C THR A 209 4.89 2.31 -29.14
N GLY A 210 5.90 2.79 -28.44
CA GLY A 210 5.85 4.11 -27.82
C GLY A 210 6.91 4.35 -26.75
N THR A 211 6.60 5.26 -25.85
CA THR A 211 7.46 5.64 -24.72
C THR A 211 6.69 5.70 -23.43
N ALA A 212 7.36 5.40 -22.32
CA ALA A 212 6.86 5.64 -20.96
C ALA A 212 8.02 5.99 -20.03
N ASN A 213 7.71 6.54 -18.87
CA ASN A 213 8.69 6.90 -17.87
C ASN A 213 8.99 5.73 -16.93
N MET A 214 10.25 5.58 -16.57
CA MET A 214 10.72 4.83 -15.41
C MET A 214 11.24 5.85 -14.39
N TYR A 215 10.82 5.74 -13.12
CA TYR A 215 11.23 6.69 -12.10
C TYR A 215 12.00 6.01 -10.97
N THR A 216 13.10 6.62 -10.57
CA THR A 216 13.91 6.20 -9.44
C THR A 216 14.14 7.38 -8.51
N THR A 217 13.75 7.22 -7.22
CA THR A 217 13.98 8.26 -6.21
C THR A 217 15.47 8.45 -5.94
N SER A 218 15.89 9.66 -5.57
CA SER A 218 17.27 9.95 -5.17
C SER A 218 17.74 9.18 -3.93
N TYR A 219 16.80 8.61 -3.16
CA TYR A 219 17.09 7.78 -1.99
C TYR A 219 17.37 6.32 -2.32
N ALA A 220 17.04 5.86 -3.54
CA ALA A 220 17.31 4.49 -3.93
C ALA A 220 18.81 4.20 -3.87
N THR A 221 19.18 3.04 -3.32
CA THR A 221 20.59 2.67 -3.12
C THR A 221 21.37 2.58 -4.43
N PHE A 222 20.66 2.42 -5.56
CA PHE A 222 21.20 2.36 -6.91
C PHE A 222 20.99 3.64 -7.75
N ALA A 223 20.43 4.70 -7.15
CA ALA A 223 20.08 5.92 -7.88
C ALA A 223 21.26 6.52 -8.66
N LYS A 224 22.47 6.45 -8.11
CA LYS A 224 23.69 6.99 -8.72
C LYS A 224 24.40 6.04 -9.69
N ASP A 225 23.92 4.79 -9.81
CA ASP A 225 24.45 3.84 -10.77
C ASP A 225 23.96 4.19 -12.19
N ASN A 226 24.76 3.84 -13.20
CA ASN A 226 24.34 3.99 -14.58
C ASN A 226 23.34 2.90 -14.97
N PHE A 227 22.31 3.28 -15.72
CA PHE A 227 21.46 2.30 -16.38
C PHE A 227 22.21 1.68 -17.58
N PRO A 228 21.87 0.41 -17.96
CA PRO A 228 22.53 -0.25 -19.07
C PRO A 228 22.21 0.42 -20.41
N THR A 229 23.15 0.32 -21.35
CA THR A 229 22.97 0.71 -22.75
C THR A 229 22.47 -0.47 -23.59
N GLY A 230 21.81 -0.18 -24.70
CA GLY A 230 21.26 -1.21 -25.59
C GLY A 230 19.83 -1.59 -25.25
N VAL A 231 19.40 -2.73 -25.78
CA VAL A 231 18.05 -3.25 -25.59
C VAL A 231 17.99 -4.11 -24.34
N VAL A 232 17.02 -3.85 -23.47
CA VAL A 232 16.81 -4.55 -22.19
C VAL A 232 15.35 -4.92 -22.00
N ASN A 233 15.07 -5.78 -21.02
CA ASN A 233 13.74 -5.98 -20.50
C ASN A 233 13.63 -5.30 -19.14
N VAL A 234 12.51 -4.66 -18.86
CA VAL A 234 12.26 -3.98 -17.60
C VAL A 234 11.07 -4.61 -16.91
N THR A 235 11.28 -5.09 -15.69
CA THR A 235 10.21 -5.49 -14.76
C THR A 235 10.02 -4.36 -13.75
N GLY A 236 8.79 -4.03 -13.39
CA GLY A 236 8.56 -2.98 -12.40
C GLY A 236 7.09 -2.85 -12.02
N ILE A 237 6.86 -2.03 -11.02
CA ILE A 237 5.52 -1.73 -10.53
C ILE A 237 5.01 -0.50 -11.25
N VAL A 238 3.81 -0.59 -11.81
CA VAL A 238 3.15 0.55 -12.44
C VAL A 238 2.72 1.53 -11.37
N GLY A 239 3.10 2.77 -11.53
CA GLY A 239 2.68 3.88 -10.70
C GLY A 239 2.26 5.08 -11.52
N GLN A 240 1.91 6.14 -10.83
CA GLN A 240 1.53 7.41 -11.42
C GLN A 240 2.07 8.58 -10.58
N PHE A 241 2.52 9.60 -11.27
CA PHE A 241 2.78 10.93 -10.70
C PHE A 241 2.40 11.93 -11.79
N ASP A 242 1.12 12.27 -11.83
CA ASP A 242 0.41 12.98 -12.92
C ASP A 242 0.49 12.27 -14.28
N THR A 243 1.51 11.46 -14.50
CA THR A 243 1.73 10.66 -15.71
C THR A 243 2.11 9.22 -15.35
N PRO A 244 1.80 8.25 -16.25
CA PRO A 244 2.21 6.86 -16.05
C PRO A 244 3.71 6.72 -15.86
N GLN A 245 4.11 5.90 -14.89
CA GLN A 245 5.52 5.56 -14.68
C GLN A 245 5.69 4.12 -14.20
N VAL A 246 6.86 3.56 -14.43
CA VAL A 246 7.28 2.26 -13.90
C VAL A 246 8.33 2.48 -12.84
N ASN A 247 8.16 1.85 -11.68
CA ASN A 247 9.11 1.90 -10.58
C ASN A 247 9.78 0.54 -10.44
N ILE A 248 11.06 0.45 -10.76
CA ILE A 248 11.85 -0.77 -10.53
C ILE A 248 12.15 -0.93 -9.04
N ARG A 249 12.18 -2.16 -8.54
CA ARG A 249 12.47 -2.45 -7.13
C ARG A 249 13.97 -2.42 -6.86
N SER A 250 14.75 -2.86 -7.85
CA SER A 250 16.21 -2.88 -7.84
C SER A 250 16.75 -2.92 -9.28
N LYS A 251 18.07 -2.89 -9.44
CA LYS A 251 18.71 -3.09 -10.76
C LYS A 251 18.46 -4.48 -11.36
N ALA A 252 18.17 -5.48 -10.54
CA ALA A 252 17.87 -6.84 -11.02
C ALA A 252 16.54 -6.91 -11.81
N ASP A 253 15.71 -5.89 -11.71
CA ASP A 253 14.49 -5.76 -12.51
C ASP A 253 14.77 -5.38 -13.99
N ILE A 254 16.05 -5.12 -14.34
CA ILE A 254 16.50 -4.83 -15.71
C ILE A 254 17.44 -5.95 -16.17
N ASN A 255 17.10 -6.64 -17.27
CA ASN A 255 17.88 -7.77 -17.80
C ASN A 255 17.80 -7.89 -19.32
#